data_3c1ddf408a87e5111c796912c5303c01
#
_entry.id   3c1ddf408a87e5111c796912c5303c01
#
_cell.length_a   1.000
_cell.length_b   1.000
_cell.length_c   1.000
_cell.angle_alpha   90.00
_cell.angle_beta   90.00
_cell.angle_gamma   90.00
#
_symmetry.space_group_name_H-M   'P 1'
#
loop_
_entity.id
_entity.type
_entity.pdbx_description
1 polymer ?
#
loop_
_entity_poly.entity_id
_entity_poly.type
_entity_poly.pdbx_seq_one_letter_code
_entity_poly.pdbx_strand_id
1 'polypeptide(L)'
;HHRSSAASDVYKRQIFWVLFPSLLFTSMSRAELAQLPTGGMAVAVIPAILTVAFLTLVVQKTYPMDTRGFTSVFQGSIRLNTYLGLAIAGGVMGAKGLEYAAYTAAVMITLVNFLSVVTVERFVGMNSGWWSLLKSVLANPLILACVLGMVFSIFHLRLPEVAYQSLVFLGGASLPMGLLTVGAGLRFSSVKHSLGPIMWCSFLKLILLPAISGLVCWGLRLQNEATMIEVVFSSLPASALAYVMAHQ
;
A
#
# COMPACT_ATOMS: atom_id res chain seq x y z
N HIS A 1 -22.05 0.17 21.89
CA HIS A 1 -20.67 0.19 21.34
C HIS A 1 -20.27 -1.08 20.56
N HIS A 2 -20.74 -2.27 20.92
CA HIS A 2 -20.37 -3.54 20.24
C HIS A 2 -20.99 -3.70 18.82
N ARG A 3 -22.19 -3.20 18.56
CA ARG A 3 -22.85 -3.33 17.23
C ARG A 3 -22.23 -2.44 16.16
N SER A 4 -21.67 -1.30 16.50
CA SER A 4 -20.98 -0.37 15.58
C SER A 4 -19.64 -0.94 15.09
N SER A 5 -18.95 -1.73 15.90
CA SER A 5 -17.68 -2.39 15.53
C SER A 5 -17.88 -3.48 14.48
N ALA A 6 -18.87 -4.37 14.68
CA ALA A 6 -19.12 -5.48 13.78
C ALA A 6 -19.53 -5.03 12.35
N ALA A 7 -20.38 -4.00 12.25
CA ALA A 7 -20.77 -3.44 10.95
C ALA A 7 -19.56 -2.83 10.23
N SER A 8 -18.72 -2.06 10.95
CA SER A 8 -17.48 -1.50 10.39
C SER A 8 -16.54 -2.58 9.84
N ASP A 9 -16.41 -3.71 10.51
CA ASP A 9 -15.52 -4.79 10.08
C ASP A 9 -16.05 -5.54 8.85
N VAL A 10 -17.37 -5.68 8.72
CA VAL A 10 -17.99 -6.23 7.50
C VAL A 10 -17.71 -5.33 6.30
N TYR A 11 -17.91 -4.01 6.43
CA TYR A 11 -17.61 -3.06 5.35
C TYR A 11 -16.13 -3.07 4.96
N LYS A 12 -15.21 -3.10 5.92
CA LYS A 12 -13.76 -3.21 5.65
C LYS A 12 -13.44 -4.47 4.85
N ARG A 13 -14.03 -5.61 5.19
CA ARG A 13 -13.84 -6.86 4.46
C ARG A 13 -14.39 -6.78 3.03
N GLN A 14 -15.58 -6.23 2.83
CA GLN A 14 -16.16 -6.06 1.50
C GLN A 14 -15.30 -5.15 0.62
N ILE A 15 -14.84 -4.02 1.16
CA ILE A 15 -13.94 -3.11 0.46
C ILE A 15 -12.66 -3.84 0.06
N PHE A 16 -12.02 -4.54 0.98
CA PHE A 16 -10.73 -5.19 0.76
C PHE A 16 -10.81 -6.40 -0.18
N TRP A 17 -11.89 -7.23 -0.08
CA TRP A 17 -11.99 -8.48 -0.84
C TRP A 17 -12.74 -8.35 -2.17
N VAL A 18 -13.53 -7.30 -2.35
CA VAL A 18 -14.39 -7.17 -3.54
C VAL A 18 -14.15 -5.84 -4.26
N LEU A 19 -14.36 -4.71 -3.59
CA LEU A 19 -14.40 -3.41 -4.27
C LEU A 19 -13.02 -2.99 -4.79
N PHE A 20 -11.97 -3.07 -3.96
CA PHE A 20 -10.61 -2.72 -4.40
C PHE A 20 -10.02 -3.68 -5.41
N PRO A 21 -10.14 -5.00 -5.27
CA PRO A 21 -9.75 -5.94 -6.32
C PRO A 21 -10.42 -5.64 -7.65
N SER A 22 -11.73 -5.29 -7.65
CA SER A 22 -12.44 -4.90 -8.87
C SER A 22 -11.84 -3.64 -9.50
N LEU A 23 -11.55 -2.60 -8.70
CA LEU A 23 -10.91 -1.38 -9.18
C LEU A 23 -9.52 -1.65 -9.76
N LEU A 24 -8.66 -2.36 -9.02
CA LEU A 24 -7.29 -2.63 -9.44
C LEU A 24 -7.25 -3.52 -10.70
N PHE A 25 -8.09 -4.55 -10.75
CA PHE A 25 -8.19 -5.40 -11.93
C PHE A 25 -8.64 -4.59 -13.16
N THR A 26 -9.70 -3.81 -13.06
CA THR A 26 -10.22 -3.02 -14.20
C THR A 26 -9.24 -1.96 -14.65
N SER A 27 -8.52 -1.30 -13.72
CA SER A 27 -7.47 -0.34 -14.03
C SER A 27 -6.29 -0.97 -14.76
N MET A 28 -5.86 -2.18 -14.35
CA MET A 28 -4.72 -2.87 -14.95
C MET A 28 -5.07 -3.64 -16.24
N SER A 29 -6.29 -4.18 -16.35
CA SER A 29 -6.66 -5.05 -17.47
C SER A 29 -6.78 -4.34 -18.83
N ARG A 30 -6.95 -3.03 -18.82
CA ARG A 30 -6.96 -2.16 -20.01
C ARG A 30 -5.81 -1.15 -20.04
N ALA A 31 -4.89 -1.21 -19.07
CA ALA A 31 -3.72 -0.34 -19.03
C ALA A 31 -2.78 -0.65 -20.20
N GLU A 32 -2.23 0.38 -20.81
CA GLU A 32 -1.19 0.25 -21.83
C GLU A 32 0.17 0.10 -21.16
N LEU A 33 0.41 -1.07 -20.55
CA LEU A 33 1.61 -1.35 -19.73
C LEU A 33 2.93 -1.09 -20.47
N ALA A 34 2.94 -1.23 -21.80
CA ALA A 34 4.11 -0.93 -22.61
C ALA A 34 4.47 0.57 -22.59
N GLN A 35 3.52 1.44 -22.30
CA GLN A 35 3.75 2.90 -22.19
C GLN A 35 4.10 3.34 -20.77
N LEU A 36 3.86 2.48 -19.77
CA LEU A 36 4.24 2.78 -18.40
C LEU A 36 5.75 2.53 -18.19
N PRO A 37 6.48 3.46 -17.58
CA PRO A 37 7.89 3.26 -17.23
C PRO A 37 8.06 2.33 -16.03
N THR A 38 7.50 1.11 -16.13
CA THR A 38 7.35 0.16 -15.00
C THR A 38 8.68 -0.16 -14.33
N GLY A 39 9.74 -0.39 -15.12
CA GLY A 39 11.08 -0.63 -14.59
C GLY A 39 11.61 0.55 -13.78
N GLY A 40 11.47 1.77 -14.29
CA GLY A 40 11.90 2.99 -13.63
C GLY A 40 11.11 3.26 -12.34
N MET A 41 9.80 3.04 -12.35
CA MET A 41 8.94 3.19 -11.17
C MET A 41 9.33 2.18 -10.06
N ALA A 42 9.54 0.91 -10.42
CA ALA A 42 10.00 -0.08 -9.44
C ALA A 42 11.37 0.28 -8.86
N VAL A 43 12.33 0.74 -9.70
CA VAL A 43 13.65 1.21 -9.26
C VAL A 43 13.57 2.47 -8.40
N ALA A 44 12.56 3.30 -8.55
CA ALA A 44 12.37 4.47 -7.70
C ALA A 44 11.87 4.09 -6.29
N VAL A 45 10.87 3.21 -6.21
CA VAL A 45 10.20 2.94 -4.93
C VAL A 45 10.85 1.84 -4.10
N ILE A 46 11.41 0.80 -4.74
CA ILE A 46 12.00 -0.35 -4.02
C ILE A 46 13.20 0.09 -3.15
N PRO A 47 14.24 0.76 -3.69
CA PRO A 47 15.35 1.21 -2.86
C PRO A 47 14.94 2.23 -1.79
N ALA A 48 13.96 3.09 -2.08
CA ALA A 48 13.45 4.04 -1.11
C ALA A 48 12.84 3.33 0.12
N ILE A 49 11.97 2.33 -0.11
CA ILE A 49 11.38 1.52 0.97
C ILE A 49 12.46 0.72 1.71
N LEU A 50 13.41 0.11 1.01
CA LEU A 50 14.48 -0.66 1.64
C LEU A 50 15.39 0.23 2.50
N THR A 51 15.69 1.45 2.05
CA THR A 51 16.46 2.42 2.83
C THR A 51 15.72 2.80 4.11
N VAL A 52 14.44 3.13 4.04
CA VAL A 52 13.63 3.46 5.22
C VAL A 52 13.51 2.27 6.16
N ALA A 53 13.28 1.07 5.63
CA ALA A 53 13.25 -0.16 6.42
C ALA A 53 14.58 -0.39 7.16
N PHE A 54 15.71 -0.26 6.47
CA PHE A 54 17.04 -0.37 7.06
C PHE A 54 17.29 0.67 8.15
N LEU A 55 16.96 1.94 7.90
CA LEU A 55 17.10 3.00 8.90
C LEU A 55 16.22 2.75 10.13
N THR A 56 15.04 2.21 9.97
CA THR A 56 14.17 1.83 11.09
C THR A 56 14.80 0.70 11.93
N LEU A 57 15.48 -0.27 11.30
CA LEU A 57 16.23 -1.31 12.01
C LEU A 57 17.44 -0.74 12.75
N VAL A 58 18.14 0.26 12.19
CA VAL A 58 19.24 0.96 12.85
C VAL A 58 18.74 1.70 14.09
N VAL A 59 17.59 2.37 13.99
CA VAL A 59 16.96 3.04 15.14
C VAL A 59 16.63 2.08 16.26
N GLN A 60 16.13 0.90 15.97
CA GLN A 60 15.88 -0.14 16.99
C GLN A 60 17.17 -0.54 17.72
N LYS A 61 18.32 -0.52 17.04
CA LYS A 61 19.61 -0.85 17.66
C LYS A 61 20.12 0.27 18.58
N THR A 62 19.85 1.54 18.22
CA THR A 62 20.29 2.72 18.99
C THR A 62 19.35 3.11 20.11
N TYR A 63 18.05 2.93 19.91
CA TYR A 63 16.97 3.20 20.86
C TYR A 63 16.07 1.98 20.98
N PRO A 64 16.47 0.97 21.78
CA PRO A 64 15.72 -0.26 21.90
C PRO A 64 14.28 -0.03 22.37
N MET A 65 13.33 -0.49 21.57
CA MET A 65 11.90 -0.54 21.90
C MET A 65 11.50 -1.96 22.19
N ASP A 66 10.40 -2.14 22.93
CA ASP A 66 9.78 -3.47 23.07
C ASP A 66 9.34 -4.00 21.69
N THR A 67 9.24 -5.30 21.56
CA THR A 67 8.98 -5.97 20.27
C THR A 67 7.70 -5.46 19.59
N ARG A 68 6.63 -5.22 20.36
CA ARG A 68 5.34 -4.72 19.80
C ARG A 68 5.47 -3.26 19.33
N GLY A 69 6.11 -2.42 20.12
CA GLY A 69 6.39 -1.03 19.75
C GLY A 69 7.23 -0.94 18.50
N PHE A 70 8.30 -1.73 18.43
CA PHE A 70 9.17 -1.75 17.26
C PHE A 70 8.45 -2.24 15.98
N THR A 71 7.72 -3.34 16.03
CA THR A 71 6.98 -3.84 14.86
C THR A 71 5.93 -2.84 14.38
N SER A 72 5.30 -2.08 15.29
CA SER A 72 4.38 -1.00 14.95
C SER A 72 5.08 0.17 14.26
N VAL A 73 6.23 0.62 14.78
CA VAL A 73 7.06 1.70 14.20
C VAL A 73 7.59 1.27 12.84
N PHE A 74 8.09 0.06 12.69
CA PHE A 74 8.59 -0.48 11.43
C PHE A 74 7.49 -0.47 10.36
N GLN A 75 6.33 -1.04 10.67
CA GLN A 75 5.20 -1.06 9.74
C GLN A 75 4.70 0.36 9.43
N GLY A 76 4.64 1.25 10.42
CA GLY A 76 4.24 2.65 10.23
C GLY A 76 5.18 3.42 9.30
N SER A 77 6.50 3.11 9.34
CA SER A 77 7.50 3.76 8.51
C SER A 77 7.47 3.37 7.04
N ILE A 78 7.03 2.14 6.70
CA ILE A 78 7.05 1.63 5.33
C ILE A 78 5.67 1.44 4.70
N ARG A 79 4.61 1.22 5.50
CA ARG A 79 3.26 1.01 4.97
C ARG A 79 2.67 2.28 4.37
N LEU A 80 1.81 2.07 3.36
CA LEU A 80 1.12 3.15 2.66
C LEU A 80 -0.39 3.04 2.85
N ASN A 81 -1.08 4.15 2.63
CA ASN A 81 -2.53 4.20 2.53
C ASN A 81 -2.94 4.08 1.06
N THR A 82 -3.08 2.84 0.58
CA THR A 82 -3.47 2.56 -0.81
C THR A 82 -4.78 3.26 -1.20
N TYR A 83 -5.73 3.35 -0.29
CA TYR A 83 -7.05 3.94 -0.55
C TYR A 83 -6.94 5.42 -0.88
N LEU A 84 -6.18 6.15 -0.06
CA LEU A 84 -5.94 7.57 -0.28
C LEU A 84 -5.11 7.80 -1.54
N GLY A 85 -4.10 6.94 -1.79
CA GLY A 85 -3.27 7.02 -2.99
C GLY A 85 -4.08 6.87 -4.28
N LEU A 86 -4.90 5.83 -4.36
CA LEU A 86 -5.78 5.61 -5.51
C LEU A 86 -6.81 6.73 -5.68
N ALA A 87 -7.38 7.26 -4.58
CA ALA A 87 -8.32 8.36 -4.63
C ALA A 87 -7.68 9.65 -5.17
N ILE A 88 -6.46 9.99 -4.72
CA ILE A 88 -5.72 11.15 -5.21
C ILE A 88 -5.35 10.96 -6.69
N ALA A 89 -4.79 9.81 -7.04
CA ALA A 89 -4.38 9.52 -8.41
C ALA A 89 -5.57 9.58 -9.39
N GLY A 90 -6.69 8.97 -9.03
CA GLY A 90 -7.92 9.02 -9.82
C GLY A 90 -8.53 10.41 -9.90
N GLY A 91 -8.49 11.18 -8.81
CA GLY A 91 -9.01 12.55 -8.77
C GLY A 91 -8.17 13.55 -9.59
N VAL A 92 -6.86 13.37 -9.61
CA VAL A 92 -5.93 14.32 -10.28
C VAL A 92 -5.69 13.97 -11.74
N MET A 93 -5.56 12.67 -12.07
CA MET A 93 -5.15 12.22 -13.40
C MET A 93 -6.16 11.26 -14.06
N GLY A 94 -7.32 11.05 -13.45
CA GLY A 94 -8.37 10.17 -13.98
C GLY A 94 -7.92 8.72 -14.15
N ALA A 95 -8.35 8.09 -15.23
CA ALA A 95 -8.05 6.67 -15.52
C ALA A 95 -6.55 6.40 -15.63
N LYS A 96 -5.80 7.29 -16.28
CA LYS A 96 -4.34 7.15 -16.44
C LYS A 96 -3.63 7.19 -15.08
N GLY A 97 -4.05 8.07 -14.18
CA GLY A 97 -3.54 8.11 -12.80
C GLY A 97 -3.79 6.81 -12.04
N LEU A 98 -4.96 6.18 -12.24
CA LEU A 98 -5.28 4.89 -11.64
C LEU A 98 -4.39 3.75 -12.17
N GLU A 99 -4.00 3.77 -13.44
CA GLU A 99 -3.07 2.79 -14.01
C GLU A 99 -1.69 2.87 -13.34
N TYR A 100 -1.08 4.06 -13.29
CA TYR A 100 0.19 4.28 -12.58
C TYR A 100 0.08 3.90 -11.11
N ALA A 101 -0.98 4.35 -10.45
CA ALA A 101 -1.22 4.11 -9.04
C ALA A 101 -1.43 2.61 -8.72
N ALA A 102 -2.15 1.87 -9.57
CA ALA A 102 -2.35 0.44 -9.40
C ALA A 102 -1.03 -0.33 -9.52
N TYR A 103 -0.17 0.04 -10.47
CA TYR A 103 1.16 -0.55 -10.61
C TYR A 103 2.02 -0.26 -9.36
N THR A 104 2.15 1.02 -8.97
CA THR A 104 2.90 1.42 -7.76
C THR A 104 2.37 0.71 -6.51
N ALA A 105 1.04 0.65 -6.35
CA ALA A 105 0.42 -0.04 -5.23
C ALA A 105 0.78 -1.53 -5.21
N ALA A 106 0.75 -2.22 -6.36
CA ALA A 106 1.11 -3.63 -6.45
C ALA A 106 2.55 -3.89 -6.00
N VAL A 107 3.50 -3.09 -6.48
CA VAL A 107 4.93 -3.18 -6.10
C VAL A 107 5.10 -2.90 -4.61
N MET A 108 4.55 -1.79 -4.11
CA MET A 108 4.70 -1.38 -2.71
C MET A 108 4.04 -2.36 -1.75
N ILE A 109 2.80 -2.80 -2.03
CA ILE A 109 2.06 -3.75 -1.16
C ILE A 109 2.84 -5.06 -1.06
N THR A 110 3.35 -5.58 -2.17
CA THR A 110 4.12 -6.82 -2.21
C THR A 110 5.38 -6.70 -1.35
N LEU A 111 6.19 -5.66 -1.57
CA LEU A 111 7.43 -5.44 -0.84
C LEU A 111 7.20 -5.19 0.65
N VAL A 112 6.24 -4.32 0.98
CA VAL A 112 5.93 -3.96 2.36
C VAL A 112 5.36 -5.14 3.14
N ASN A 113 4.50 -5.97 2.54
CA ASN A 113 4.01 -7.18 3.19
C ASN A 113 5.14 -8.17 3.44
N PHE A 114 6.02 -8.38 2.45
CA PHE A 114 7.20 -9.24 2.63
C PHE A 114 8.07 -8.75 3.80
N LEU A 115 8.48 -7.48 3.80
CA LEU A 115 9.31 -6.88 4.86
C LEU A 115 8.62 -6.93 6.23
N SER A 116 7.32 -6.68 6.28
CA SER A 116 6.54 -6.73 7.52
C SER A 116 6.53 -8.12 8.13
N VAL A 117 6.30 -9.16 7.32
CA VAL A 117 6.28 -10.54 7.83
C VAL A 117 7.67 -10.97 8.28
N VAL A 118 8.71 -10.71 7.48
CA VAL A 118 10.11 -11.02 7.86
C VAL A 118 10.49 -10.34 9.18
N THR A 119 10.08 -9.08 9.38
CA THR A 119 10.38 -8.35 10.60
C THR A 119 9.61 -8.91 11.79
N VAL A 120 8.34 -9.20 11.64
CA VAL A 120 7.53 -9.82 12.73
C VAL A 120 8.10 -11.19 13.12
N GLU A 121 8.43 -12.03 12.16
CA GLU A 121 9.04 -13.35 12.44
C GLU A 121 10.34 -13.23 13.22
N ARG A 122 11.21 -12.30 12.81
CA ARG A 122 12.51 -12.13 13.46
C ARG A 122 12.42 -11.59 14.88
N PHE A 123 11.46 -10.69 15.16
CA PHE A 123 11.37 -10.02 16.47
C PHE A 123 10.34 -10.67 17.41
N VAL A 124 9.28 -11.29 16.90
CA VAL A 124 8.26 -11.98 17.70
C VAL A 124 8.59 -13.47 17.91
N GLY A 125 9.53 -14.01 17.12
CA GLY A 125 9.95 -15.41 17.25
C GLY A 125 8.96 -16.42 16.65
N MET A 126 8.10 -15.98 15.73
CA MET A 126 7.21 -16.88 15.00
C MET A 126 7.97 -17.47 13.79
N ASN A 127 8.27 -18.77 13.85
CA ASN A 127 8.86 -19.50 12.73
C ASN A 127 7.80 -19.85 11.67
N SER A 128 7.29 -18.84 10.98
CA SER A 128 6.48 -19.05 9.78
C SER A 128 7.45 -19.18 8.60
N GLY A 129 7.67 -20.40 8.12
CA GLY A 129 8.63 -20.65 7.03
C GLY A 129 8.29 -19.89 5.74
N TRP A 130 9.24 -19.85 4.79
CA TRP A 130 9.11 -19.23 3.45
C TRP A 130 7.75 -19.47 2.76
N TRP A 131 7.15 -20.63 2.96
CA TRP A 131 5.82 -20.96 2.44
C TRP A 131 4.70 -20.10 3.02
N SER A 132 4.79 -19.69 4.28
CA SER A 132 3.82 -18.79 4.90
C SER A 132 3.91 -17.39 4.29
N LEU A 133 5.13 -16.92 4.02
CA LEU A 133 5.37 -15.65 3.32
C LEU A 133 4.76 -15.66 1.92
N LEU A 134 5.09 -16.68 1.14
CA LEU A 134 4.58 -16.83 -0.22
C LEU A 134 3.05 -16.93 -0.24
N LYS A 135 2.48 -17.72 0.68
CA LYS A 135 1.03 -17.84 0.84
C LYS A 135 0.37 -16.52 1.21
N SER A 136 0.98 -15.72 2.09
CA SER A 136 0.47 -14.40 2.48
C SER A 136 0.43 -13.43 1.30
N VAL A 137 1.46 -13.42 0.46
CA VAL A 137 1.52 -12.58 -0.75
C VAL A 137 0.49 -13.07 -1.79
N LEU A 138 0.47 -14.38 -2.07
CA LEU A 138 -0.44 -14.98 -3.05
C LEU A 138 -1.91 -14.98 -2.59
N ALA A 139 -2.18 -14.92 -1.29
CA ALA A 139 -3.54 -14.80 -0.78
C ALA A 139 -4.03 -13.35 -0.69
N ASN A 140 -3.19 -12.36 -1.03
CA ASN A 140 -3.60 -10.95 -0.99
C ASN A 140 -4.47 -10.61 -2.21
N PRO A 141 -5.77 -10.29 -2.03
CA PRO A 141 -6.68 -10.06 -3.15
C PRO A 141 -6.30 -8.83 -4.00
N LEU A 142 -5.62 -7.84 -3.42
CA LEU A 142 -5.17 -6.67 -4.16
C LEU A 142 -4.03 -7.01 -5.11
N ILE A 143 -3.06 -7.83 -4.65
CA ILE A 143 -1.95 -8.31 -5.48
C ILE A 143 -2.48 -9.20 -6.60
N LEU A 144 -3.36 -10.15 -6.26
CA LEU A 144 -3.96 -11.04 -7.27
C LEU A 144 -4.73 -10.26 -8.34
N ALA A 145 -5.50 -9.25 -7.95
CA ALA A 145 -6.24 -8.41 -8.88
C ALA A 145 -5.30 -7.63 -9.83
N CYS A 146 -4.22 -7.06 -9.31
CA CYS A 146 -3.21 -6.37 -10.13
C CYS A 146 -2.53 -7.34 -11.10
N VAL A 147 -2.07 -8.51 -10.61
CA VAL A 147 -1.38 -9.51 -11.46
C VAL A 147 -2.32 -10.04 -12.54
N LEU A 148 -3.56 -10.40 -12.18
CA LEU A 148 -4.56 -10.84 -13.16
C LEU A 148 -4.87 -9.73 -14.17
N GLY A 149 -5.04 -8.48 -13.73
CA GLY A 149 -5.25 -7.35 -14.62
C GLY A 149 -4.07 -7.17 -15.59
N MET A 150 -2.84 -7.24 -15.12
CA MET A 150 -1.64 -7.17 -15.98
C MET A 150 -1.59 -8.33 -16.99
N VAL A 151 -1.92 -9.56 -16.57
CA VAL A 151 -2.01 -10.72 -17.49
C VAL A 151 -3.03 -10.45 -18.59
N PHE A 152 -4.21 -9.94 -18.24
CA PHE A 152 -5.24 -9.59 -19.22
C PHE A 152 -4.77 -8.51 -20.20
N SER A 153 -4.06 -7.50 -19.72
CA SER A 153 -3.48 -6.44 -20.55
C SER A 153 -2.41 -6.99 -21.50
N ILE A 154 -1.43 -7.75 -20.99
CA ILE A 154 -0.29 -8.28 -21.79
C ILE A 154 -0.77 -9.25 -22.88
N PHE A 155 -1.72 -10.13 -22.55
CA PHE A 155 -2.26 -11.10 -23.49
C PHE A 155 -3.46 -10.57 -24.29
N HIS A 156 -3.79 -9.28 -24.15
CA HIS A 156 -4.95 -8.65 -24.80
C HIS A 156 -6.27 -9.39 -24.57
N LEU A 157 -6.39 -10.06 -23.41
CA LEU A 157 -7.60 -10.78 -23.03
C LEU A 157 -8.72 -9.77 -22.68
N ARG A 158 -9.94 -10.12 -23.04
CA ARG A 158 -11.10 -9.28 -22.75
C ARG A 158 -12.18 -10.09 -22.04
N LEU A 159 -12.72 -9.53 -20.96
CA LEU A 159 -13.93 -10.02 -20.36
C LEU A 159 -15.13 -9.66 -21.24
N PRO A 160 -16.22 -10.48 -21.19
CA PRO A 160 -17.50 -10.06 -21.70
C PRO A 160 -17.88 -8.68 -21.12
N GLU A 161 -18.42 -7.80 -21.97
CA GLU A 161 -18.63 -6.40 -21.58
C GLU A 161 -19.51 -6.26 -20.32
N VAL A 162 -20.53 -7.10 -20.17
CA VAL A 162 -21.39 -7.11 -18.98
C VAL A 162 -20.57 -7.39 -17.70
N ALA A 163 -19.67 -8.38 -17.73
CA ALA A 163 -18.81 -8.71 -16.59
C ALA A 163 -17.82 -7.58 -16.29
N TYR A 164 -17.21 -6.99 -17.33
CA TYR A 164 -16.30 -5.87 -17.17
C TYR A 164 -16.99 -4.65 -16.55
N GLN A 165 -18.16 -4.26 -17.05
CA GLN A 165 -18.93 -3.13 -16.52
C GLN A 165 -19.39 -3.37 -15.08
N SER A 166 -19.75 -4.61 -14.73
CA SER A 166 -20.07 -4.96 -13.33
C SER A 166 -18.87 -4.72 -12.40
N LEU A 167 -17.66 -5.10 -12.82
CA LEU A 167 -16.44 -4.82 -12.05
C LEU A 167 -16.11 -3.32 -12.00
N VAL A 168 -16.36 -2.57 -13.08
CA VAL A 168 -16.20 -1.09 -13.09
C VAL A 168 -17.14 -0.44 -12.08
N PHE A 169 -18.41 -0.89 -12.02
CA PHE A 169 -19.39 -0.41 -11.04
C PHE A 169 -18.94 -0.67 -9.59
N LEU A 170 -18.53 -1.90 -9.30
CA LEU A 170 -18.01 -2.28 -7.99
C LEU A 170 -16.73 -1.49 -7.64
N GLY A 171 -15.82 -1.36 -8.61
CA GLY A 171 -14.60 -0.58 -8.47
C GLY A 171 -14.85 0.90 -8.20
N GLY A 172 -15.86 1.49 -8.86
CA GLY A 172 -16.25 2.89 -8.65
C GLY A 172 -16.71 3.20 -7.22
N ALA A 173 -17.35 2.23 -6.56
CA ALA A 173 -17.75 2.37 -5.15
C ALA A 173 -16.56 2.27 -4.18
N SER A 174 -15.41 1.73 -4.61
CA SER A 174 -14.27 1.43 -3.72
C SER A 174 -13.65 2.69 -3.10
N LEU A 175 -13.43 3.74 -3.88
CA LEU A 175 -12.78 4.96 -3.42
C LEU A 175 -13.61 5.70 -2.36
N PRO A 176 -14.90 6.05 -2.58
CA PRO A 176 -15.70 6.69 -1.55
C PRO A 176 -15.86 5.84 -0.29
N MET A 177 -16.09 4.53 -0.43
CA MET A 177 -16.20 3.63 0.71
C MET A 177 -14.88 3.47 1.46
N GLY A 178 -13.76 3.42 0.74
CA GLY A 178 -12.42 3.41 1.31
C GLY A 178 -12.11 4.65 2.14
N LEU A 179 -12.40 5.84 1.61
CA LEU A 179 -12.20 7.12 2.31
C LEU A 179 -13.08 7.24 3.55
N LEU A 180 -14.34 6.84 3.47
CA LEU A 180 -15.23 6.80 4.64
C LEU A 180 -14.71 5.86 5.72
N THR A 181 -14.17 4.70 5.33
CA THR A 181 -13.59 3.73 6.28
C THR A 181 -12.34 4.27 6.97
N VAL A 182 -11.48 4.97 6.23
CA VAL A 182 -10.29 5.65 6.79
C VAL A 182 -10.73 6.74 7.76
N GLY A 183 -11.67 7.60 7.36
CA GLY A 183 -12.21 8.66 8.22
C GLY A 183 -12.81 8.14 9.52
N ALA A 184 -13.62 7.07 9.44
CA ALA A 184 -14.22 6.42 10.62
C ALA A 184 -13.20 5.74 11.54
N GLY A 185 -12.03 5.36 11.01
CA GLY A 185 -10.94 4.72 11.77
C GLY A 185 -10.02 5.69 12.52
N LEU A 186 -10.11 7.00 12.28
CA LEU A 186 -9.25 7.99 12.93
C LEU A 186 -9.60 8.11 14.42
N ARG A 187 -8.62 7.81 15.28
CA ARG A 187 -8.72 7.96 16.74
C ARG A 187 -7.61 8.89 17.23
N PHE A 188 -7.98 10.03 17.79
CA PHE A 188 -7.04 11.07 18.25
C PHE A 188 -6.54 10.87 19.69
N SER A 189 -7.00 9.84 20.42
CA SER A 189 -6.84 9.74 21.87
C SER A 189 -5.55 9.07 22.38
N SER A 190 -4.69 8.51 21.54
CA SER A 190 -3.61 7.59 21.99
C SER A 190 -2.17 8.15 21.91
N VAL A 191 -1.97 9.44 21.76
CA VAL A 191 -0.64 10.02 21.37
C VAL A 191 0.30 10.29 22.57
N LYS A 192 -0.15 10.16 23.83
CA LYS A 192 0.57 10.78 24.98
C LYS A 192 1.85 10.08 25.48
N HIS A 193 2.18 8.85 25.08
CA HIS A 193 3.27 8.09 25.75
C HIS A 193 4.47 7.68 24.87
N SER A 194 4.54 8.04 23.58
CA SER A 194 5.61 7.58 22.69
C SER A 194 5.99 8.57 21.60
N LEU A 195 6.18 9.85 21.98
CA LEU A 195 6.44 10.93 21.00
C LEU A 195 7.71 10.70 20.16
N GLY A 196 8.80 10.24 20.74
CA GLY A 196 10.07 10.02 20.04
C GLY A 196 9.94 9.01 18.87
N PRO A 197 9.52 7.77 19.12
CA PRO A 197 9.28 6.79 18.06
C PRO A 197 8.28 7.25 17.00
N ILE A 198 7.21 7.94 17.40
CA ILE A 198 6.21 8.48 16.47
C ILE A 198 6.81 9.56 15.57
N MET A 199 7.56 10.51 16.13
CA MET A 199 8.21 11.58 15.36
C MET A 199 9.21 10.99 14.37
N TRP A 200 10.00 10.01 14.80
CA TRP A 200 10.99 9.36 13.93
C TRP A 200 10.32 8.60 12.79
N CYS A 201 9.32 7.79 13.11
CA CYS A 201 8.50 7.08 12.12
C CYS A 201 7.88 8.07 11.09
N SER A 202 7.30 9.16 11.58
CA SER A 202 6.71 10.20 10.74
C SER A 202 7.72 10.87 9.85
N PHE A 203 8.91 11.21 10.37
CA PHE A 203 10.00 11.79 9.60
C PHE A 203 10.46 10.86 8.48
N LEU A 204 10.72 9.59 8.80
CA LEU A 204 11.14 8.59 7.81
C LEU A 204 10.07 8.42 6.72
N LYS A 205 8.79 8.35 7.10
CA LYS A 205 7.69 8.08 6.20
C LYS A 205 7.28 9.29 5.36
N LEU A 206 7.16 10.46 5.98
CA LEU A 206 6.55 11.63 5.32
C LEU A 206 7.56 12.56 4.66
N ILE A 207 8.84 12.44 5.04
CA ILE A 207 9.91 13.29 4.50
C ILE A 207 10.94 12.46 3.76
N LEU A 208 11.56 11.49 4.41
CA LEU A 208 12.67 10.76 3.81
C LEU A 208 12.26 9.85 2.67
N LEU A 209 11.18 9.09 2.83
CA LEU A 209 10.70 8.17 1.80
C LEU A 209 10.34 8.89 0.48
N PRO A 210 9.51 9.96 0.48
CA PRO A 210 9.22 10.70 -0.74
C PRO A 210 10.44 11.45 -1.29
N ALA A 211 11.34 11.94 -0.44
CA ALA A 211 12.56 12.58 -0.89
C ALA A 211 13.46 11.61 -1.68
N ILE A 212 13.70 10.41 -1.14
CA ILE A 212 14.50 9.38 -1.83
C ILE A 212 13.80 8.96 -3.12
N SER A 213 12.49 8.64 -3.08
CA SER A 213 11.73 8.25 -4.27
C SER A 213 11.78 9.34 -5.35
N GLY A 214 11.52 10.60 -4.96
CA GLY A 214 11.57 11.74 -5.87
C GLY A 214 12.96 11.99 -6.47
N LEU A 215 14.03 11.89 -5.68
CA LEU A 215 15.41 12.01 -6.16
C LEU A 215 15.76 10.91 -7.17
N VAL A 216 15.32 9.66 -6.91
CA VAL A 216 15.56 8.57 -7.85
C VAL A 216 14.75 8.77 -9.13
N CYS A 217 13.48 9.18 -9.04
CA CYS A 217 12.66 9.53 -10.20
C CYS A 217 13.33 10.62 -11.06
N TRP A 218 13.83 11.68 -10.39
CA TRP A 218 14.55 12.77 -11.06
C TRP A 218 15.84 12.28 -11.75
N GLY A 219 16.63 11.47 -11.05
CA GLY A 219 17.88 10.89 -11.60
C GLY A 219 17.63 9.96 -12.77
N LEU A 220 16.54 9.20 -12.77
CA LEU A 220 16.11 8.32 -13.86
C LEU A 220 15.39 9.08 -14.99
N ARG A 221 15.14 10.38 -14.82
CA ARG A 221 14.36 11.22 -15.75
C ARG A 221 13.00 10.60 -16.09
N LEU A 222 12.31 10.10 -15.07
CA LEU A 222 10.98 9.54 -15.27
C LEU A 222 9.99 10.61 -15.75
N GLN A 223 8.96 10.16 -16.44
CA GLN A 223 7.85 11.03 -16.85
C GLN A 223 7.22 11.71 -15.65
N ASN A 224 6.75 12.95 -15.82
CA ASN A 224 6.17 13.74 -14.74
C ASN A 224 5.01 13.03 -14.04
N GLU A 225 4.17 12.33 -14.81
CA GLU A 225 3.03 11.57 -14.28
C GLU A 225 3.49 10.42 -13.36
N ALA A 226 4.48 9.64 -13.80
CA ALA A 226 5.05 8.56 -13.00
C ALA A 226 5.70 9.12 -11.72
N THR A 227 6.50 10.17 -11.85
CA THR A 227 7.14 10.84 -10.71
C THR A 227 6.12 11.36 -9.71
N MET A 228 5.05 11.99 -10.18
CA MET A 228 3.98 12.51 -9.33
C MET A 228 3.33 11.40 -8.52
N ILE A 229 2.97 10.29 -9.17
CA ILE A 229 2.34 9.15 -8.48
C ILE A 229 3.29 8.52 -7.46
N GLU A 230 4.56 8.30 -7.83
CA GLU A 230 5.57 7.73 -6.92
C GLU A 230 5.77 8.60 -5.67
N VAL A 231 5.90 9.91 -5.84
CA VAL A 231 6.06 10.86 -4.72
C VAL A 231 4.79 10.92 -3.87
N VAL A 232 3.60 10.97 -4.49
CA VAL A 232 2.32 10.94 -3.78
C VAL A 232 2.22 9.68 -2.93
N PHE A 233 2.41 8.49 -3.51
CA PHE A 233 2.32 7.23 -2.77
C PHE A 233 3.34 7.13 -1.64
N SER A 234 4.55 7.62 -1.87
CA SER A 234 5.61 7.65 -0.87
C SER A 234 5.31 8.60 0.29
N SER A 235 4.63 9.72 0.04
CA SER A 235 4.31 10.75 1.05
C SER A 235 3.05 10.46 1.86
N LEU A 236 2.26 9.44 1.48
CA LEU A 236 1.03 9.13 2.20
C LEU A 236 1.30 8.56 3.59
N PRO A 237 0.52 8.97 4.61
CA PRO A 237 0.61 8.37 5.94
C PRO A 237 0.25 6.88 5.90
N ALA A 238 0.71 6.13 6.90
CA ALA A 238 0.34 4.73 7.05
C ALA A 238 -1.18 4.58 7.23
N SER A 239 -1.75 3.51 6.69
CA SER A 239 -3.17 3.22 6.89
C SER A 239 -3.48 2.92 8.36
N ALA A 240 -4.63 3.41 8.85
CA ALA A 240 -5.14 3.06 10.19
C ALA A 240 -5.32 1.53 10.37
N LEU A 241 -5.46 0.76 9.30
CA LEU A 241 -5.44 -0.71 9.31
C LEU A 241 -4.10 -1.31 9.77
N ALA A 242 -2.99 -0.60 9.60
CA ALA A 242 -1.68 -1.04 10.09
C ALA A 242 -1.67 -1.15 11.63
N TYR A 243 -2.38 -0.26 12.32
CA TYR A 243 -2.54 -0.29 13.77
C TYR A 243 -3.39 -1.47 14.24
N VAL A 244 -4.43 -1.84 13.50
CA VAL A 244 -5.30 -2.97 13.84
C VAL A 244 -4.58 -4.31 13.69
N MET A 245 -3.75 -4.46 12.65
CA MET A 245 -2.97 -5.69 12.43
C MET A 245 -1.79 -5.86 13.39
N ALA A 246 -1.29 -4.78 13.98
CA ALA A 246 -0.25 -4.83 15.01
C ALA A 246 -0.78 -5.26 16.40
N HIS A 247 -2.10 -5.37 16.56
CA HIS A 247 -2.76 -5.74 17.83
C HIS A 247 -3.42 -7.12 17.77
N GLN A 248 -3.34 -7.84 16.65
CA GLN A 248 -3.68 -9.25 16.52
C GLN A 248 -2.43 -10.13 16.64
#